data_92d00caaa1c23cc235b623e202db14c8
#
_entry.id   92d00caaa1c23cc235b623e202db14c8
#
_cell.length_a   1.000
_cell.length_b   1.000
_cell.length_c   1.000
_cell.angle_alpha   90.00
_cell.angle_beta   90.00
_cell.angle_gamma   90.00
#
_symmetry.space_group_name_H-M   'P 1'
#
loop_
_entity.id
_entity.type
_entity.pdbx_description
1 polymer ?
#
loop_
_entity_poly.entity_id
_entity_poly.type
_entity_poly.pdbx_seq_one_letter_code
_entity_poly.pdbx_strand_id
1 'polypeptide(L)'
;KLKQIVMLGRQAGFFLILACQRPDAKYLGDGIRDQFNFRVALGRMSEMGYGMMFGETTKDFFLKQIKGRGYVDVGTSVISEFYTPLVPKGHDFLKEIKKLIDSRQEVQAACEAKAAETD
;
A
#
# COMPACT_ATOMS: atom_id res chain seq x y z
N LYS A 1 -17.80 -9.27 -4.42
CA LYS A 1 -16.70 -10.00 -3.75
C LYS A 1 -15.63 -9.07 -3.16
N LEU A 2 -15.13 -8.08 -3.93
CA LEU A 2 -14.13 -7.12 -3.44
C LEU A 2 -14.61 -6.38 -2.18
N LYS A 3 -15.85 -5.89 -2.19
CA LYS A 3 -16.44 -5.20 -1.04
C LYS A 3 -16.44 -6.06 0.23
N GLN A 4 -16.73 -7.33 0.12
CA GLN A 4 -16.72 -8.27 1.25
C GLN A 4 -15.30 -8.47 1.80
N ILE A 5 -14.31 -8.63 0.93
CA ILE A 5 -12.91 -8.78 1.34
C ILE A 5 -12.42 -7.52 2.06
N VAL A 6 -12.72 -6.35 1.52
CA VAL A 6 -12.27 -5.07 2.09
C VAL A 6 -12.93 -4.81 3.44
N MET A 7 -14.24 -5.09 3.58
CA MET A 7 -14.97 -4.80 4.81
C MET A 7 -14.81 -5.86 5.90
N LEU A 8 -14.70 -7.13 5.54
CA LEU A 8 -14.68 -8.25 6.49
C LEU A 8 -13.32 -8.93 6.60
N GLY A 9 -12.47 -8.81 5.61
CA GLY A 9 -11.18 -9.49 5.55
C GLY A 9 -10.23 -9.11 6.70
N ARG A 10 -10.34 -7.89 7.21
CA ARG A 10 -9.53 -7.40 8.32
C ARG A 10 -9.71 -8.25 9.59
N GLN A 11 -10.92 -8.66 9.89
CA GLN A 11 -11.22 -9.53 11.04
C GLN A 11 -10.66 -10.93 10.86
N ALA A 12 -10.56 -11.41 9.62
CA ALA A 12 -9.98 -12.71 9.28
C ALA A 12 -8.46 -12.66 9.01
N GLY A 13 -7.81 -11.52 9.21
CA GLY A 13 -6.37 -11.35 8.99
C GLY A 13 -5.96 -11.22 7.52
N PHE A 14 -6.88 -10.90 6.61
CA PHE A 14 -6.57 -10.62 5.22
C PHE A 14 -6.16 -9.17 5.03
N PHE A 15 -5.08 -8.96 4.30
CA PHE A 15 -4.61 -7.64 3.88
C PHE A 15 -4.71 -7.54 2.36
N LEU A 16 -5.24 -6.43 1.87
CA LEU A 16 -5.42 -6.20 0.45
C LEU A 16 -4.53 -5.04 -0.01
N ILE A 17 -3.70 -5.30 -1.02
CA ILE A 17 -2.96 -4.29 -1.76
C ILE A 17 -3.64 -4.14 -3.11
N LEU A 18 -4.22 -2.97 -3.37
CA LEU A 18 -4.89 -2.67 -4.62
C LEU A 18 -4.10 -1.63 -5.39
N ALA A 19 -3.68 -1.97 -6.60
CA ALA A 19 -3.02 -1.06 -7.52
C ALA A 19 -3.91 -0.80 -8.74
N CYS A 20 -4.13 0.44 -9.08
CA CYS A 20 -4.92 0.85 -10.24
C CYS A 20 -4.39 2.15 -10.83
N GLN A 21 -4.71 2.41 -12.09
CA GLN A 21 -4.32 3.67 -12.73
C GLN A 21 -5.15 4.85 -12.23
N ARG A 22 -6.43 4.62 -11.93
CA ARG A 22 -7.35 5.64 -11.45
C ARG A 22 -8.41 5.03 -10.53
N PRO A 23 -8.56 5.53 -9.31
CA PRO A 23 -9.55 5.02 -8.35
C PRO A 23 -10.93 5.61 -8.64
N ASP A 24 -11.50 5.30 -9.80
CA ASP A 24 -12.79 5.80 -10.23
C ASP A 24 -13.92 5.19 -9.40
N ALA A 25 -14.88 6.01 -8.96
CA ALA A 25 -16.05 5.60 -8.22
C ALA A 25 -16.90 4.53 -8.93
N LYS A 26 -16.80 4.45 -10.26
CA LYS A 26 -17.46 3.41 -11.06
C LYS A 26 -16.96 2.01 -10.71
N TYR A 27 -15.68 1.86 -10.37
CA TYR A 27 -15.04 0.59 -10.03
C TYR A 27 -14.86 0.40 -8.53
N LEU A 28 -14.53 1.48 -7.84
CA LEU A 28 -14.36 1.51 -6.40
C LEU A 28 -15.43 2.43 -5.81
N GLY A 29 -16.57 1.88 -5.42
CA GLY A 29 -17.61 2.65 -4.72
C GLY A 29 -17.06 3.34 -3.48
N ASP A 30 -17.68 4.44 -3.07
CA ASP A 30 -17.19 5.29 -1.99
C ASP A 30 -16.94 4.52 -0.69
N GLY A 31 -17.83 3.61 -0.31
CA GLY A 31 -17.65 2.79 0.89
C GLY A 31 -16.46 1.81 0.82
N ILE A 32 -15.98 1.47 -0.38
CA ILE A 32 -14.78 0.65 -0.55
C ILE A 32 -13.53 1.50 -0.38
N ARG A 33 -13.50 2.69 -0.99
CA ARG A 33 -12.35 3.59 -0.90
C ARG A 33 -12.04 4.00 0.54
N ASP A 34 -13.06 4.22 1.33
CA ASP A 34 -12.93 4.65 2.73
C ASP A 34 -12.32 3.56 3.64
N GLN A 35 -12.34 2.32 3.22
CA GLN A 35 -11.71 1.23 3.97
C GLN A 35 -10.19 1.16 3.81
N PHE A 36 -9.62 1.86 2.82
CA PHE A 36 -8.17 1.93 2.62
C PHE A 36 -7.59 3.11 3.41
N ASN A 37 -6.97 2.80 4.55
CA ASN A 37 -6.33 3.80 5.40
C ASN A 37 -4.97 4.25 4.86
N PHE A 38 -4.29 3.39 4.11
CA PHE A 38 -3.02 3.71 3.48
C PHE A 38 -3.23 3.91 1.99
N ARG A 39 -3.05 5.13 1.51
CA ARG A 39 -3.27 5.51 0.12
C ARG A 39 -2.04 6.18 -0.45
N VAL A 40 -1.60 5.74 -1.61
CA VAL A 40 -0.40 6.25 -2.28
C VAL A 40 -0.73 6.65 -3.71
N ALA A 41 -0.46 7.88 -4.06
CA ALA A 41 -0.53 8.39 -5.43
C ALA A 41 0.88 8.57 -5.99
N LEU A 42 1.21 7.83 -7.03
CA LEU A 42 2.52 7.90 -7.69
C LEU A 42 2.46 8.77 -8.95
N GLY A 43 3.48 9.58 -9.12
CA GLY A 43 3.61 10.44 -10.29
C GLY A 43 2.62 11.62 -10.29
N ARG A 44 2.28 12.07 -11.48
CA ARG A 44 1.33 13.16 -11.66
C ARG A 44 -0.08 12.64 -11.87
N MET A 45 -1.02 13.17 -11.10
CA MET A 45 -2.45 12.98 -11.33
C MET A 45 -3.12 14.33 -11.62
N SER A 46 -4.31 14.29 -12.23
CA SER A 46 -5.16 15.48 -12.33
C SER A 46 -5.72 15.85 -10.95
N GLU A 47 -6.19 17.07 -10.79
CA GLU A 47 -6.87 17.49 -9.55
C GLU A 47 -8.04 16.57 -9.20
N MET A 48 -8.82 16.18 -10.20
CA MET A 48 -9.90 15.22 -10.05
C MET A 48 -9.37 13.84 -9.57
N GLY A 49 -8.22 13.38 -10.09
CA GLY A 49 -7.57 12.14 -9.66
C GLY A 49 -7.15 12.18 -8.19
N TYR A 50 -6.56 13.27 -7.76
CA TYR A 50 -6.22 13.46 -6.34
C TYR A 50 -7.46 13.52 -5.45
N GLY A 51 -8.53 14.17 -5.89
CA GLY A 51 -9.81 14.18 -5.20
C GLY A 51 -10.43 12.78 -5.06
N MET A 52 -10.33 11.95 -6.08
CA MET A 52 -10.76 10.55 -6.02
C MET A 52 -9.90 9.72 -5.05
N MET A 53 -8.61 10.02 -4.96
CA MET A 53 -7.67 9.27 -4.13
C MET A 53 -7.76 9.64 -2.65
N PHE A 54 -7.75 10.93 -2.36
CA PHE A 54 -7.64 11.47 -1.00
C PHE A 54 -8.92 12.11 -0.47
N GLY A 55 -9.94 12.29 -1.31
CA GLY A 55 -11.16 13.00 -0.97
C GLY A 55 -10.97 14.52 -1.00
N GLU A 56 -11.84 15.24 -0.32
CA GLU A 56 -11.71 16.69 -0.17
C GLU A 56 -10.52 17.03 0.71
N THR A 57 -9.63 17.86 0.19
CA THR A 57 -8.44 18.29 0.90
C THR A 57 -8.11 19.74 0.56
N THR A 58 -7.53 20.45 1.51
CA THR A 58 -7.02 21.81 1.33
C THR A 58 -5.59 21.83 0.79
N LYS A 59 -4.99 20.66 0.59
CA LYS A 59 -3.61 20.56 0.11
C LYS A 59 -3.51 20.93 -1.36
N ASP A 60 -2.60 21.82 -1.67
CA ASP A 60 -2.21 22.15 -3.04
C ASP A 60 -1.26 21.06 -3.57
N PHE A 61 -1.70 20.37 -4.61
CA PHE A 61 -0.89 19.37 -5.29
C PHE A 61 -0.10 20.00 -6.42
N PHE A 62 1.20 19.77 -6.42
CA PHE A 62 2.03 20.20 -7.55
C PHE A 62 1.73 19.35 -8.79
N LEU A 63 1.20 19.99 -9.83
CA LEU A 63 0.87 19.31 -11.09
C LEU A 63 2.10 19.09 -11.98
N LYS A 64 3.27 19.57 -11.59
CA LYS A 64 4.51 19.33 -12.32
C LYS A 64 4.95 17.88 -12.12
N GLN A 65 5.22 17.22 -13.24
CA GLN A 65 5.74 15.87 -13.19
C GLN A 65 7.20 15.87 -12.75
N ILE A 66 7.46 15.27 -11.60
CA ILE A 66 8.81 14.99 -11.09
C ILE A 66 8.92 13.48 -10.92
N LYS A 67 9.95 12.90 -11.53
CA LYS A 67 10.19 11.47 -11.49
C LYS A 67 10.37 10.97 -10.05
N GLY A 68 9.63 9.95 -9.69
CA GLY A 68 9.70 9.32 -8.36
C GLY A 68 8.94 10.04 -7.26
N ARG A 69 8.34 11.22 -7.54
CA ARG A 69 7.52 11.93 -6.55
C ARG A 69 6.12 11.33 -6.45
N GLY A 70 5.61 11.29 -5.24
CA GLY A 70 4.25 10.89 -4.96
C GLY A 70 3.70 11.55 -3.71
N TYR A 71 2.43 11.28 -3.43
CA TYR A 71 1.74 11.71 -2.23
C TYR A 71 1.21 10.50 -1.48
N VAL A 72 1.25 10.54 -0.16
CA VAL A 72 0.81 9.44 0.70
C VAL A 72 -0.06 9.97 1.83
N ASP A 73 -1.15 9.25 2.09
CA ASP A 73 -1.96 9.36 3.30
C ASP A 73 -1.84 8.06 4.08
N VAL A 74 -1.38 8.16 5.31
CA VAL A 74 -1.20 7.01 6.22
C VAL A 74 -2.38 6.82 7.19
N GLY A 75 -3.51 7.43 6.90
CA GLY A 75 -4.70 7.36 7.74
C GLY A 75 -4.82 8.47 8.80
N THR A 76 -3.95 9.46 8.74
CA THR A 76 -3.94 10.61 9.66
C THR A 76 -4.63 11.86 9.10
N SER A 77 -5.25 11.74 7.93
CA SER A 77 -5.82 12.86 7.16
C SER A 77 -4.81 13.93 6.74
N VAL A 78 -3.53 13.70 6.98
CA VAL A 78 -2.43 14.54 6.51
C VAL A 78 -1.78 13.89 5.32
N ILE A 79 -1.81 14.59 4.18
CA ILE A 79 -1.20 14.11 2.94
C ILE A 79 0.23 14.63 2.87
N SER A 80 1.17 13.70 2.82
CA SER A 80 2.60 13.99 2.77
C SER A 80 3.16 13.73 1.38
N GLU A 81 4.11 14.56 0.96
CA GLU A 81 4.89 14.34 -0.26
C GLU A 81 6.04 13.39 0.04
N PHE A 82 6.32 12.48 -0.86
CA PHE A 82 7.46 11.58 -0.74
C PHE A 82 8.14 11.35 -2.08
N TYR A 83 9.36 10.87 -2.03
CA TYR A 83 10.16 10.51 -3.20
C TYR A 83 10.56 9.04 -3.11
N THR A 84 10.28 8.30 -4.17
CA THR A 84 10.71 6.90 -4.25
C THR A 84 12.22 6.82 -4.46
N PRO A 85 12.93 5.95 -3.75
CA PRO A 85 14.35 5.75 -3.98
C PRO A 85 14.62 5.17 -5.37
N LEU A 86 15.75 5.55 -5.95
CA LEU A 86 16.19 4.96 -7.21
C LEU A 86 16.65 3.52 -6.98
N VAL A 87 16.12 2.61 -7.79
CA VAL A 87 16.58 1.22 -7.77
C VAL A 87 17.97 1.15 -8.42
N PRO A 88 19.01 0.65 -7.72
CA PRO A 88 20.33 0.50 -8.29
C PRO A 88 20.36 -0.45 -9.47
N LYS A 89 21.27 -0.22 -10.42
CA LYS A 89 21.51 -1.18 -11.51
C LYS A 89 21.99 -2.51 -10.92
N GLY A 90 21.44 -3.61 -11.41
CA GLY A 90 21.78 -4.95 -10.94
C GLY A 90 21.06 -5.38 -9.66
N HIS A 91 20.12 -4.58 -9.15
CA HIS A 91 19.27 -4.99 -8.03
C HIS A 91 18.28 -6.08 -8.47
N ASP A 92 18.35 -7.23 -7.82
CA ASP A 92 17.47 -8.37 -8.09
C ASP A 92 16.43 -8.50 -6.98
N PHE A 93 15.20 -8.06 -7.28
CA PHE A 93 14.09 -8.13 -6.34
C PHE A 93 13.71 -9.56 -5.97
N LEU A 94 13.79 -10.50 -6.91
CA LEU A 94 13.45 -11.90 -6.65
C LEU A 94 14.41 -12.51 -5.63
N LYS A 95 15.71 -12.20 -5.75
CA LYS A 95 16.73 -12.64 -4.81
C LYS A 95 16.49 -12.09 -3.41
N GLU A 96 16.15 -10.81 -3.30
CA GLU A 96 15.86 -10.18 -2.01
C GLU A 96 14.58 -10.73 -1.37
N ILE A 97 13.52 -10.93 -2.15
CA ILE A 97 12.27 -11.54 -1.68
C ILE A 97 12.53 -12.97 -1.20
N LYS A 98 13.35 -13.76 -1.94
CA LYS A 98 13.71 -15.12 -1.55
C LYS A 98 14.46 -15.14 -0.21
N LYS A 99 15.39 -14.23 0.02
CA LYS A 99 16.07 -14.10 1.31
C LYS A 99 15.10 -13.83 2.46
N LEU A 100 14.11 -12.96 2.24
CA LEU A 100 13.09 -12.66 3.24
C LEU A 100 12.21 -13.88 3.55
N ILE A 101 11.84 -14.66 2.54
CA ILE A 101 11.06 -15.89 2.71
C ILE A 101 11.85 -16.92 3.51
N ASP A 102 13.12 -17.16 3.14
CA ASP A 102 13.99 -18.11 3.80
C ASP A 102 14.22 -17.72 5.28
N SER A 103 14.47 -16.45 5.55
CA SER A 103 14.60 -15.90 6.91
C SER A 103 13.34 -16.12 7.76
N ARG A 104 12.16 -15.96 7.17
CA ARG A 104 10.88 -16.20 7.86
C ARG A 104 10.69 -17.68 8.21
N GLN A 105 11.07 -18.59 7.31
CA GLN A 105 10.98 -20.03 7.56
C GLN A 105 11.90 -20.45 8.70
N GLU A 106 13.12 -19.93 8.78
CA GLU A 106 14.05 -20.18 9.88
C GLU A 106 13.50 -19.71 11.23
N VAL A 107 12.91 -18.52 11.28
CA VAL A 107 12.28 -17.98 12.50
C VAL A 107 11.09 -18.84 12.92
N GLN A 108 10.26 -19.26 11.99
CA GLN A 108 9.11 -20.12 12.28
C GLN A 108 9.55 -21.48 12.82
N ALA A 109 10.53 -22.12 12.18
CA ALA A 109 11.10 -23.38 12.64
C ALA A 109 11.69 -23.26 14.05
N ALA A 110 12.39 -22.18 14.36
CA ALA A 110 12.94 -21.91 15.69
C ALA A 110 11.83 -21.71 16.74
N CYS A 111 10.73 -21.06 16.40
CA CYS A 111 9.58 -20.88 17.28
C CYS A 111 8.88 -22.22 17.55
N GLU A 112 8.69 -23.04 16.54
CA GLU A 112 8.09 -24.39 16.68
C GLU A 112 8.95 -25.30 17.52
N ALA A 113 10.27 -25.30 17.35
CA ALA A 113 11.21 -26.04 18.16
C ALA A 113 11.16 -25.67 19.66
N LYS A 114 11.07 -24.37 19.95
CA LYS A 114 10.92 -23.86 21.32
C LYS A 114 9.58 -24.23 21.92
N ALA A 115 8.50 -24.22 21.17
CA ALA A 115 7.18 -24.65 21.62
C ALA A 115 7.16 -26.16 21.94
N ALA A 116 7.89 -26.98 21.18
CA ALA A 116 8.02 -28.43 21.46
C ALA A 116 8.86 -28.73 22.70
N GLU A 117 9.85 -27.89 23.04
CA GLU A 117 10.67 -28.05 24.25
C GLU A 117 9.93 -27.69 25.57
N THR A 118 8.86 -26.92 25.50
CA THR A 118 8.07 -26.46 26.64
C THR A 118 6.94 -27.44 27.04
N ASP A 119 6.67 -28.44 26.24
CA ASP A 119 5.76 -29.53 26.53
C ASP A 119 6.54 -30.75 27.09
#